data_f8d1867c4e0f20ecc63a24494e5b90c8
#
_entry.id   f8d1867c4e0f20ecc63a24494e5b90c8
#
_cell.length_a   1.000
_cell.length_b   1.000
_cell.length_c   1.000
_cell.angle_alpha   90.00
_cell.angle_beta   90.00
_cell.angle_gamma   90.00
#
_symmetry.space_group_name_H-M   'P 1'
#
loop_
_entity.id
_entity.type
_entity.pdbx_description
1 polymer ?
#
loop_
_entity_poly.entity_id
_entity_poly.type
_entity_poly.pdbx_seq_one_letter_code
_entity_poly.pdbx_strand_id
1 'polypeptide(L)'
;MVDTSLIIGLVPFTPVLAAFALPVVYLASRNRAVVFVYTSAVLLVVFALSTLVAIDALASDYPLVFKAGGWPAPIGIVYVVDKFTSVVAAVSALILFLVAVYSISYITDGGYPWYAALLLGLSSGILGVTYTGDAFNLFVMLEVTGVAAYSLVMYYMRRADSLVSGLKYAFIGALGTTLYLLAMGLTYGVFGTLNFADMSLKLRAANSEYAYIGYGLIMVTAFWAFSIKSGVFPNHFWLPDAHPAAPTPISALLSGLVVNTGIIGLYRFLYVVSWSTPQSPLPAPLEAVKSFISLLAIGTGAVSAFFGGLLMFVQNDIKRLIAYSTIMNLGFLFMAAGCATQHGLSALLFYVVVHSIAKAVLFLSAGVFIKAAGTRNLDRLSGLGPRYPVAGFALAVSALTLAGLPPLPGFFAKILLYEALFEYNIALAILMVVASAVGLISYMRLVYTILLGVPVTKPLPLQMRLAKASLLVSSLVLIALGMAFLAAPMSVVSQLHEVASQVTTNAYSYIKYLEETLLKLT
;
A
#
# COMPACT_ATOMS: atom_id res chain seq x y z
N MET A 1 -22.93 10.21 -20.19
CA MET A 1 -21.86 9.63 -19.36
C MET A 1 -20.92 10.76 -19.01
N VAL A 2 -20.57 10.90 -17.74
CA VAL A 2 -19.52 11.85 -17.31
C VAL A 2 -18.22 11.33 -17.92
N ASP A 3 -17.42 12.23 -18.51
CA ASP A 3 -16.10 11.84 -19.04
C ASP A 3 -15.19 11.43 -17.89
N THR A 4 -15.11 10.13 -17.64
CA THR A 4 -14.36 9.54 -16.52
C THR A 4 -12.86 9.80 -16.65
N SER A 5 -12.37 10.13 -17.87
CA SER A 5 -10.96 10.43 -18.09
C SER A 5 -10.48 11.60 -17.22
N LEU A 6 -11.25 12.68 -17.14
CA LEU A 6 -10.92 13.83 -16.29
C LEU A 6 -10.95 13.48 -14.80
N ILE A 7 -11.89 12.62 -14.37
CA ILE A 7 -12.01 12.19 -12.97
C ILE A 7 -10.74 11.46 -12.52
N ILE A 8 -10.12 10.65 -13.39
CA ILE A 8 -8.85 9.96 -13.07
C ILE A 8 -7.76 10.96 -12.68
N GLY A 9 -7.63 12.06 -13.44
CA GLY A 9 -6.68 13.12 -13.09
C GLY A 9 -7.02 13.82 -11.78
N LEU A 10 -8.30 14.07 -11.52
CA LEU A 10 -8.74 14.77 -10.31
C LEU A 10 -8.41 14.00 -9.02
N VAL A 11 -8.39 12.66 -9.04
CA VAL A 11 -8.13 11.85 -7.85
C VAL A 11 -6.78 12.18 -7.19
N PRO A 12 -5.62 12.13 -7.86
CA PRO A 12 -4.34 12.52 -7.25
C PRO A 12 -4.15 14.04 -7.15
N PHE A 13 -4.73 14.87 -8.03
CA PHE A 13 -4.51 16.31 -8.03
C PHE A 13 -5.34 17.05 -6.98
N THR A 14 -6.54 16.60 -6.66
CA THR A 14 -7.41 17.28 -5.66
C THR A 14 -6.75 17.40 -4.29
N PRO A 15 -6.12 16.37 -3.70
CA PRO A 15 -5.48 16.51 -2.39
C PRO A 15 -4.31 17.48 -2.40
N VAL A 16 -3.47 17.51 -3.43
CA VAL A 16 -2.32 18.42 -3.47
C VAL A 16 -2.77 19.86 -3.65
N LEU A 17 -3.76 20.13 -4.49
CA LEU A 17 -4.34 21.48 -4.64
C LEU A 17 -4.97 21.94 -3.32
N ALA A 18 -5.67 21.06 -2.64
CA ALA A 18 -6.23 21.34 -1.32
C ALA A 18 -5.14 21.57 -0.26
N ALA A 19 -4.00 20.90 -0.33
CA ALA A 19 -2.86 21.14 0.56
C ALA A 19 -2.30 22.57 0.38
N PHE A 20 -2.19 23.05 -0.86
CA PHE A 20 -1.76 24.43 -1.16
C PHE A 20 -2.82 25.47 -0.76
N ALA A 21 -4.10 25.15 -0.82
CA ALA A 21 -5.17 26.05 -0.37
C ALA A 21 -5.33 26.08 1.17
N LEU A 22 -4.85 25.08 1.88
CA LEU A 22 -5.03 24.94 3.33
C LEU A 22 -4.47 26.11 4.16
N PRO A 23 -3.31 26.74 3.83
CA PRO A 23 -2.86 27.95 4.54
C PRO A 23 -3.88 29.08 4.51
N VAL A 24 -4.59 29.28 3.40
CA VAL A 24 -5.65 30.29 3.28
C VAL A 24 -6.82 29.95 4.20
N VAL A 25 -7.26 28.68 4.21
CA VAL A 25 -8.33 28.18 5.10
C VAL A 25 -7.94 28.37 6.58
N TYR A 26 -6.67 28.07 6.91
CA TYR A 26 -6.16 28.25 8.26
C TYR A 26 -6.10 29.73 8.68
N LEU A 27 -5.59 30.62 7.83
CA LEU A 27 -5.48 32.04 8.12
C LEU A 27 -6.86 32.68 8.29
N ALA A 28 -7.85 32.28 7.50
CA ALA A 28 -9.21 32.77 7.56
C ALA A 28 -9.96 32.32 8.83
N SER A 29 -9.75 31.11 9.29
CA SER A 29 -10.52 30.52 10.39
C SER A 29 -9.78 30.47 11.72
N ARG A 30 -8.48 30.23 11.68
CA ARG A 30 -7.59 29.88 12.84
C ARG A 30 -8.21 28.84 13.77
N ASN A 31 -9.08 28.00 13.24
CA ASN A 31 -9.88 27.03 13.98
C ASN A 31 -9.50 25.61 13.56
N ARG A 32 -9.09 24.79 14.52
CA ARG A 32 -8.70 23.39 14.32
C ARG A 32 -9.83 22.56 13.69
N ALA A 33 -11.06 22.76 14.14
CA ALA A 33 -12.20 22.00 13.61
C ALA A 33 -12.42 22.30 12.12
N VAL A 34 -12.31 23.57 11.70
CA VAL A 34 -12.44 23.97 10.29
C VAL A 34 -11.37 23.30 9.43
N VAL A 35 -10.09 23.30 9.87
CA VAL A 35 -8.99 22.68 9.14
C VAL A 35 -9.24 21.17 8.95
N PHE A 36 -9.63 20.46 10.00
CA PHE A 36 -9.89 19.01 9.89
C PHE A 36 -11.18 18.68 9.13
N VAL A 37 -12.23 19.50 9.24
CA VAL A 37 -13.46 19.33 8.43
C VAL A 37 -13.13 19.56 6.96
N TYR A 38 -12.37 20.59 6.62
CA TYR A 38 -11.87 20.82 5.26
C TYR A 38 -11.09 19.61 4.73
N THR A 39 -10.08 19.14 5.49
CA THR A 39 -9.26 17.99 5.11
C THR A 39 -10.09 16.72 4.90
N SER A 40 -11.03 16.45 5.83
CA SER A 40 -11.92 15.29 5.75
C SER A 40 -12.90 15.38 4.58
N ALA A 41 -13.43 16.58 4.30
CA ALA A 41 -14.33 16.81 3.17
C ALA A 41 -13.61 16.59 1.83
N VAL A 42 -12.39 17.12 1.69
CA VAL A 42 -11.56 16.87 0.50
C VAL A 42 -11.32 15.37 0.30
N LEU A 43 -10.92 14.65 1.35
CA LEU A 43 -10.64 13.21 1.25
C LEU A 43 -11.91 12.37 1.04
N LEU A 44 -13.08 12.83 1.51
CA LEU A 44 -14.37 12.22 1.18
C LEU A 44 -14.69 12.38 -0.32
N VAL A 45 -14.48 13.57 -0.88
CA VAL A 45 -14.64 13.80 -2.32
C VAL A 45 -13.69 12.90 -3.12
N VAL A 46 -12.43 12.82 -2.72
CA VAL A 46 -11.43 11.93 -3.36
C VAL A 46 -11.85 10.47 -3.27
N PHE A 47 -12.40 10.02 -2.14
CA PHE A 47 -12.93 8.66 -2.00
C PHE A 47 -14.12 8.42 -2.95
N ALA A 48 -15.06 9.37 -3.05
CA ALA A 48 -16.18 9.28 -3.98
C ALA A 48 -15.70 9.21 -5.44
N LEU A 49 -14.77 10.08 -5.84
CA LEU A 49 -14.18 10.07 -7.18
C LEU A 49 -13.43 8.76 -7.48
N SER A 50 -12.61 8.26 -6.53
CA SER A 50 -11.91 6.97 -6.68
C SER A 50 -12.86 5.80 -6.82
N THR A 51 -14.01 5.83 -6.10
CA THR A 51 -15.04 4.79 -6.19
C THR A 51 -15.73 4.81 -7.54
N LEU A 52 -16.05 5.98 -8.09
CA LEU A 52 -16.61 6.12 -9.45
C LEU A 52 -15.64 5.56 -10.50
N VAL A 53 -14.35 5.93 -10.42
CA VAL A 53 -13.32 5.38 -11.32
C VAL A 53 -13.22 3.85 -11.17
N ALA A 54 -13.32 3.31 -9.96
CA ALA A 54 -13.26 1.87 -9.74
C ALA A 54 -14.47 1.14 -10.34
N ILE A 55 -15.67 1.70 -10.22
CA ILE A 55 -16.89 1.13 -10.85
C ILE A 55 -16.73 1.07 -12.37
N ASP A 56 -16.28 2.16 -12.99
CA ASP A 56 -16.09 2.22 -14.43
C ASP A 56 -14.97 1.31 -14.92
N ALA A 57 -13.84 1.24 -14.17
CA ALA A 57 -12.73 0.36 -14.50
C ALA A 57 -13.11 -1.12 -14.40
N LEU A 58 -13.93 -1.50 -13.40
CA LEU A 58 -14.41 -2.87 -13.24
C LEU A 58 -15.41 -3.28 -14.33
N ALA A 59 -16.18 -2.32 -14.86
CA ALA A 59 -17.12 -2.54 -15.96
C ALA A 59 -16.46 -2.49 -17.35
N SER A 60 -15.25 -1.98 -17.46
CA SER A 60 -14.53 -1.83 -18.72
C SER A 60 -13.68 -3.06 -19.05
N ASP A 61 -13.60 -3.42 -20.33
CA ASP A 61 -12.69 -4.45 -20.82
C ASP A 61 -11.24 -3.94 -20.97
N TYR A 62 -11.05 -2.61 -21.00
CA TYR A 62 -9.75 -1.96 -21.16
C TYR A 62 -9.44 -1.05 -19.98
N PRO A 63 -8.15 -0.83 -19.67
CA PRO A 63 -7.75 0.16 -18.67
C PRO A 63 -8.25 1.56 -19.07
N LEU A 64 -8.67 2.32 -18.07
CA LEU A 64 -9.03 3.72 -18.25
C LEU A 64 -7.75 4.57 -18.31
N VAL A 65 -7.69 5.54 -19.26
CA VAL A 65 -6.49 6.34 -19.51
C VAL A 65 -6.83 7.83 -19.41
N PHE A 66 -6.00 8.57 -18.68
CA PHE A 66 -6.01 10.03 -18.65
C PHE A 66 -4.66 10.58 -19.11
N LYS A 67 -4.67 11.48 -20.10
CA LYS A 67 -3.49 12.16 -20.65
C LYS A 67 -3.31 13.50 -19.95
N ALA A 68 -2.28 13.64 -19.11
CA ALA A 68 -2.02 14.91 -18.43
C ALA A 68 -1.62 15.99 -19.44
N GLY A 69 -2.34 17.11 -19.44
CA GLY A 69 -2.13 18.21 -20.39
C GLY A 69 -2.50 17.90 -21.84
N GLY A 70 -3.14 16.76 -22.12
CA GLY A 70 -3.56 16.35 -23.48
C GLY A 70 -2.45 15.76 -24.35
N TRP A 71 -1.19 15.70 -23.87
CA TRP A 71 -0.08 15.13 -24.62
C TRP A 71 -0.17 13.60 -24.69
N PRO A 72 0.04 13.01 -25.90
CA PRO A 72 0.01 11.57 -26.04
C PRO A 72 1.24 10.89 -25.41
N ALA A 73 1.09 9.61 -25.03
CA ALA A 73 2.26 8.78 -24.75
C ALA A 73 3.07 8.57 -26.06
N PRO A 74 4.41 8.44 -26.01
CA PRO A 74 5.25 8.41 -24.80
C PRO A 74 5.75 9.79 -24.35
N ILE A 75 5.29 10.89 -24.97
CA ILE A 75 5.78 12.26 -24.71
C ILE A 75 5.19 12.80 -23.40
N GLY A 76 3.88 12.61 -23.21
CA GLY A 76 3.15 13.11 -22.04
C GLY A 76 3.03 12.07 -20.93
N ILE A 77 2.86 12.56 -19.69
CA ILE A 77 2.52 11.73 -18.54
C ILE A 77 1.08 11.20 -18.72
N VAL A 78 0.90 9.90 -18.54
CA VAL A 78 -0.42 9.27 -18.54
C VAL A 78 -0.71 8.59 -17.21
N TYR A 79 -1.94 8.71 -16.75
CA TYR A 79 -2.49 7.88 -15.69
C TYR A 79 -3.25 6.72 -16.33
N VAL A 80 -3.00 5.51 -15.84
CA VAL A 80 -3.56 4.27 -16.36
C VAL A 80 -4.17 3.49 -15.21
N VAL A 81 -5.49 3.36 -15.23
CA VAL A 81 -6.25 2.70 -14.18
C VAL A 81 -6.82 1.41 -14.72
N ASP A 82 -6.20 0.31 -14.37
CA ASP A 82 -6.68 -1.05 -14.58
C ASP A 82 -7.56 -1.52 -13.40
N LYS A 83 -8.17 -2.70 -13.51
CA LYS A 83 -9.03 -3.24 -12.47
C LYS A 83 -8.30 -3.46 -11.15
N PHE A 84 -6.99 -3.83 -11.17
CA PHE A 84 -6.18 -3.98 -9.95
C PHE A 84 -5.98 -2.63 -9.25
N THR A 85 -5.47 -1.65 -9.96
CA THR A 85 -5.13 -0.34 -9.40
C THR A 85 -6.36 0.48 -9.02
N SER A 86 -7.49 0.29 -9.69
CA SER A 86 -8.75 0.96 -9.36
C SER A 86 -9.27 0.56 -7.98
N VAL A 87 -9.28 -0.74 -7.67
CA VAL A 87 -9.71 -1.27 -6.36
C VAL A 87 -8.75 -0.83 -5.26
N VAL A 88 -7.42 -0.93 -5.50
CA VAL A 88 -6.41 -0.50 -4.52
C VAL A 88 -6.52 0.99 -4.22
N ALA A 89 -6.78 1.84 -5.22
CA ALA A 89 -6.94 3.27 -5.03
C ALA A 89 -8.22 3.62 -4.25
N ALA A 90 -9.35 2.99 -4.58
CA ALA A 90 -10.61 3.22 -3.86
C ALA A 90 -10.50 2.85 -2.37
N VAL A 91 -9.87 1.70 -2.06
CA VAL A 91 -9.59 1.28 -0.67
C VAL A 91 -8.61 2.25 0.00
N SER A 92 -7.56 2.69 -0.71
CA SER A 92 -6.62 3.68 -0.19
C SER A 92 -7.30 4.99 0.15
N ALA A 93 -8.15 5.51 -0.74
CA ALA A 93 -8.91 6.74 -0.52
C ALA A 93 -9.89 6.62 0.67
N LEU A 94 -10.54 5.47 0.85
CA LEU A 94 -11.37 5.19 2.03
C LEU A 94 -10.54 5.26 3.32
N ILE A 95 -9.38 4.60 3.37
CA ILE A 95 -8.52 4.60 4.55
C ILE A 95 -8.01 6.01 4.84
N LEU A 96 -7.60 6.77 3.83
CA LEU A 96 -7.16 8.17 3.97
C LEU A 96 -8.26 9.04 4.58
N PHE A 97 -9.49 8.91 4.10
CA PHE A 97 -10.65 9.60 4.67
C PHE A 97 -10.90 9.21 6.14
N LEU A 98 -10.94 7.92 6.44
CA LEU A 98 -11.19 7.43 7.80
C LEU A 98 -10.08 7.85 8.78
N VAL A 99 -8.82 7.88 8.33
CA VAL A 99 -7.69 8.38 9.13
C VAL A 99 -7.79 9.89 9.35
N ALA A 100 -8.24 10.68 8.36
CA ALA A 100 -8.47 12.10 8.56
C ALA A 100 -9.55 12.36 9.63
N VAL A 101 -10.68 11.64 9.56
CA VAL A 101 -11.76 11.70 10.57
C VAL A 101 -11.25 11.27 11.96
N TYR A 102 -10.47 10.20 12.04
CA TYR A 102 -9.84 9.77 13.30
C TYR A 102 -8.93 10.85 13.89
N SER A 103 -8.16 11.53 13.03
CA SER A 103 -7.17 12.55 13.41
C SER A 103 -7.82 13.77 14.08
N ILE A 104 -9.08 14.08 13.80
CA ILE A 104 -9.85 15.14 14.48
C ILE A 104 -9.82 14.94 16.00
N SER A 105 -9.97 13.69 16.45
CA SER A 105 -9.98 13.36 17.88
C SER A 105 -8.58 13.09 18.45
N TYR A 106 -7.60 12.79 17.59
CA TYR A 106 -6.28 12.36 18.01
C TYR A 106 -5.25 13.49 18.08
N ILE A 107 -5.17 14.33 17.04
CA ILE A 107 -4.22 15.45 16.93
C ILE A 107 -4.81 16.68 17.58
N THR A 108 -4.30 17.06 18.75
CA THR A 108 -4.86 18.16 19.55
C THR A 108 -3.86 19.29 19.83
N ASP A 109 -2.62 19.14 19.40
CA ASP A 109 -1.55 20.13 19.56
C ASP A 109 -1.59 21.21 18.46
N GLY A 110 -0.76 22.27 18.59
CA GLY A 110 -0.72 23.40 17.68
C GLY A 110 -0.13 23.11 16.30
N GLY A 111 0.44 21.93 16.07
CA GLY A 111 1.01 21.51 14.78
C GLY A 111 -0.04 21.04 13.75
N TYR A 112 -1.31 21.02 14.12
CA TYR A 112 -2.40 20.48 13.29
C TYR A 112 -2.48 21.03 11.85
N PRO A 113 -2.14 22.29 11.52
CA PRO A 113 -2.22 22.77 10.14
C PRO A 113 -1.17 22.09 9.25
N TRP A 114 0.06 21.95 9.75
CA TRP A 114 1.13 21.23 9.07
C TRP A 114 0.82 19.75 8.89
N TYR A 115 0.26 19.14 9.96
CA TYR A 115 -0.22 17.75 9.88
C TYR A 115 -1.24 17.56 8.76
N ALA A 116 -2.25 18.45 8.68
CA ALA A 116 -3.30 18.37 7.68
C ALA A 116 -2.77 18.58 6.25
N ALA A 117 -1.89 19.57 6.05
CA ALA A 117 -1.26 19.80 4.75
C ALA A 117 -0.43 18.61 4.27
N LEU A 118 0.41 18.05 5.16
CA LEU A 118 1.23 16.89 4.85
C LEU A 118 0.38 15.62 4.64
N LEU A 119 -0.74 15.45 5.35
CA LEU A 119 -1.68 14.37 5.13
C LEU A 119 -2.30 14.44 3.73
N LEU A 120 -2.69 15.63 3.27
CA LEU A 120 -3.20 15.83 1.91
C LEU A 120 -2.11 15.57 0.87
N GLY A 121 -0.88 16.05 1.08
CA GLY A 121 0.26 15.75 0.21
C GLY A 121 0.57 14.26 0.14
N LEU A 122 0.56 13.56 1.29
CA LEU A 122 0.73 12.11 1.36
C LEU A 122 -0.37 11.37 0.56
N SER A 123 -1.60 11.85 0.67
CA SER A 123 -2.75 11.28 -0.05
C SER A 123 -2.59 11.39 -1.56
N SER A 124 -2.16 12.57 -2.04
CA SER A 124 -1.85 12.80 -3.46
C SER A 124 -0.78 11.83 -3.97
N GLY A 125 0.34 11.71 -3.22
CA GLY A 125 1.43 10.82 -3.61
C GLY A 125 1.01 9.36 -3.70
N ILE A 126 0.31 8.83 -2.70
CA ILE A 126 -0.16 7.42 -2.69
C ILE A 126 -1.09 7.14 -3.88
N LEU A 127 -2.07 8.01 -4.12
CA LEU A 127 -3.02 7.83 -5.22
C LEU A 127 -2.36 8.03 -6.59
N GLY A 128 -1.41 8.97 -6.68
CA GLY A 128 -0.60 9.18 -7.88
C GLY A 128 0.28 7.98 -8.23
N VAL A 129 0.96 7.35 -7.24
CA VAL A 129 1.69 6.09 -7.44
C VAL A 129 0.76 4.99 -7.95
N THR A 130 -0.44 4.91 -7.40
CA THR A 130 -1.38 3.83 -7.75
C THR A 130 -1.89 3.96 -9.19
N TYR A 131 -2.16 5.17 -9.65
CA TYR A 131 -2.75 5.42 -10.97
C TYR A 131 -1.73 5.61 -12.09
N THR A 132 -0.45 5.91 -11.79
CA THR A 132 0.51 6.24 -12.85
C THR A 132 0.73 5.11 -13.84
N GLY A 133 0.77 5.45 -15.13
CA GLY A 133 1.20 4.60 -16.25
C GLY A 133 2.58 4.97 -16.78
N ASP A 134 3.34 5.80 -16.06
CA ASP A 134 4.59 6.39 -16.50
C ASP A 134 5.66 6.28 -15.41
N ALA A 135 6.88 5.86 -15.78
CA ALA A 135 7.98 5.63 -14.85
C ALA A 135 8.50 6.93 -14.23
N PHE A 136 8.49 8.05 -14.97
CA PHE A 136 8.90 9.35 -14.43
C PHE A 136 7.87 9.85 -13.41
N ASN A 137 6.59 9.78 -13.74
CA ASN A 137 5.55 10.17 -12.80
C ASN A 137 5.52 9.27 -11.56
N LEU A 138 5.86 7.97 -11.69
CA LEU A 138 6.03 7.08 -10.55
C LEU A 138 7.14 7.60 -9.61
N PHE A 139 8.28 8.04 -10.16
CA PHE A 139 9.35 8.67 -9.38
C PHE A 139 8.85 9.90 -8.63
N VAL A 140 8.19 10.84 -9.33
CA VAL A 140 7.68 12.07 -8.73
C VAL A 140 6.69 11.76 -7.59
N MET A 141 5.76 10.83 -7.80
CA MET A 141 4.77 10.49 -6.78
C MET A 141 5.35 9.70 -5.60
N LEU A 142 6.41 8.89 -5.83
CA LEU A 142 7.19 8.27 -4.75
C LEU A 142 7.93 9.31 -3.90
N GLU A 143 8.45 10.41 -4.51
CA GLU A 143 9.06 11.51 -3.78
C GLU A 143 8.04 12.31 -2.99
N VAL A 144 6.91 12.67 -3.59
CA VAL A 144 5.80 13.36 -2.90
C VAL A 144 5.34 12.54 -1.67
N THR A 145 5.16 11.22 -1.86
CA THR A 145 4.82 10.31 -0.77
C THR A 145 5.90 10.29 0.30
N GLY A 146 7.18 10.19 -0.11
CA GLY A 146 8.33 10.09 0.78
C GLY A 146 8.48 11.34 1.65
N VAL A 147 8.57 12.52 1.03
CA VAL A 147 8.76 13.79 1.75
C VAL A 147 7.63 14.03 2.76
N ALA A 148 6.37 13.80 2.35
CA ALA A 148 5.24 13.92 3.25
C ALA A 148 5.32 12.92 4.41
N ALA A 149 5.68 11.64 4.13
CA ALA A 149 5.81 10.59 5.14
C ALA A 149 6.95 10.87 6.12
N TYR A 150 8.14 11.26 5.65
CA TYR A 150 9.29 11.59 6.52
C TYR A 150 8.96 12.76 7.45
N SER A 151 8.36 13.81 6.91
CA SER A 151 7.91 14.98 7.68
C SER A 151 6.87 14.62 8.74
N LEU A 152 5.93 13.73 8.41
CA LEU A 152 4.91 13.26 9.36
C LEU A 152 5.50 12.31 10.42
N VAL A 153 6.55 11.54 10.13
CA VAL A 153 7.30 10.78 11.16
C VAL A 153 8.00 11.75 12.12
N MET A 154 8.56 12.86 11.62
CA MET A 154 9.19 13.90 12.41
C MET A 154 8.21 14.91 13.04
N TYR A 155 6.91 14.65 12.98
CA TYR A 155 5.88 15.58 13.47
C TYR A 155 6.16 16.09 14.90
N TYR A 156 6.62 15.22 15.80
CA TYR A 156 7.02 15.60 17.15
C TYR A 156 8.50 16.03 17.19
N MET A 157 8.87 17.09 16.46
CA MET A 157 10.27 17.56 16.26
C MET A 157 11.04 17.83 17.56
N ARG A 158 10.36 18.12 18.69
CA ARG A 158 11.00 18.32 20.00
C ARG A 158 11.47 17.02 20.65
N ARG A 159 11.11 15.89 20.09
CA ARG A 159 11.50 14.57 20.59
C ARG A 159 12.65 14.03 19.75
N ALA A 160 13.78 13.75 20.39
CA ALA A 160 14.98 13.23 19.71
C ALA A 160 14.71 11.92 18.95
N ASP A 161 13.92 11.00 19.55
CA ASP A 161 13.54 9.74 18.90
C ASP A 161 12.75 9.96 17.60
N SER A 162 11.88 10.98 17.55
CA SER A 162 11.12 11.34 16.35
C SER A 162 12.03 11.88 15.24
N LEU A 163 12.95 12.77 15.59
CA LEU A 163 13.88 13.37 14.62
C LEU A 163 14.83 12.30 14.06
N VAL A 164 15.46 11.49 14.92
CA VAL A 164 16.39 10.44 14.50
C VAL A 164 15.71 9.40 13.61
N SER A 165 14.51 8.94 13.99
CA SER A 165 13.76 7.96 13.21
C SER A 165 13.31 8.51 11.86
N GLY A 166 12.86 9.77 11.81
CA GLY A 166 12.48 10.41 10.57
C GLY A 166 13.65 10.67 9.63
N LEU A 167 14.80 11.10 10.14
CA LEU A 167 16.03 11.24 9.35
C LEU A 167 16.51 9.88 8.81
N LYS A 168 16.51 8.82 9.65
CA LYS A 168 16.82 7.46 9.20
C LYS A 168 15.91 7.02 8.06
N TYR A 169 14.60 7.27 8.18
CA TYR A 169 13.64 6.96 7.12
C TYR A 169 13.89 7.81 5.87
N ALA A 170 14.19 9.11 6.01
CA ALA A 170 14.49 9.99 4.89
C ALA A 170 15.75 9.55 4.11
N PHE A 171 16.85 9.22 4.79
CA PHE A 171 18.08 8.76 4.14
C PHE A 171 17.89 7.46 3.37
N ILE A 172 17.24 6.47 4.01
CA ILE A 172 16.99 5.17 3.35
C ILE A 172 15.96 5.32 2.23
N GLY A 173 14.94 6.15 2.43
CA GLY A 173 13.95 6.46 1.41
C GLY A 173 14.53 7.17 0.20
N ALA A 174 15.45 8.14 0.42
CA ALA A 174 16.19 8.82 -0.63
C ALA A 174 17.11 7.87 -1.42
N LEU A 175 17.79 6.93 -0.73
CA LEU A 175 18.54 5.88 -1.42
C LEU A 175 17.63 5.05 -2.34
N GLY A 176 16.44 4.68 -1.87
CA GLY A 176 15.47 3.95 -2.69
C GLY A 176 15.04 4.73 -3.93
N THR A 177 14.71 6.01 -3.80
CA THR A 177 14.33 6.82 -4.97
C THR A 177 15.51 7.15 -5.87
N THR A 178 16.72 7.26 -5.37
CA THR A 178 17.93 7.40 -6.19
C THR A 178 18.19 6.15 -7.04
N LEU A 179 18.02 4.95 -6.47
CA LEU A 179 18.11 3.70 -7.24
C LEU A 179 17.01 3.62 -8.30
N TYR A 180 15.80 4.09 -7.99
CA TYR A 180 14.73 4.14 -8.98
C TYR A 180 15.00 5.19 -10.07
N LEU A 181 15.56 6.34 -9.73
CA LEU A 181 16.02 7.35 -10.70
C LEU A 181 17.07 6.76 -11.65
N LEU A 182 18.01 5.96 -11.12
CA LEU A 182 18.99 5.23 -11.95
C LEU A 182 18.29 4.24 -12.88
N ALA A 183 17.34 3.44 -12.37
CA ALA A 183 16.55 2.52 -13.19
C ALA A 183 15.83 3.25 -14.32
N MET A 184 15.23 4.41 -14.03
CA MET A 184 14.53 5.25 -15.01
C MET A 184 15.49 5.82 -16.06
N GLY A 185 16.67 6.31 -15.65
CA GLY A 185 17.71 6.79 -16.58
C GLY A 185 18.19 5.67 -17.51
N LEU A 186 18.43 4.47 -17.00
CA LEU A 186 18.76 3.30 -17.78
C LEU A 186 17.62 2.92 -18.74
N THR A 187 16.37 2.97 -18.26
CA THR A 187 15.19 2.70 -19.10
C THR A 187 15.11 3.63 -20.29
N TYR A 188 15.28 4.93 -20.06
CA TYR A 188 15.28 5.91 -21.16
C TYR A 188 16.46 5.72 -22.10
N GLY A 189 17.66 5.43 -21.58
CA GLY A 189 18.85 5.17 -22.39
C GLY A 189 18.74 3.92 -23.26
N VAL A 190 18.08 2.87 -22.78
CA VAL A 190 17.96 1.58 -23.50
C VAL A 190 16.76 1.58 -24.44
N PHE A 191 15.59 2.05 -23.96
CA PHE A 191 14.33 1.95 -24.69
C PHE A 191 13.82 3.27 -25.28
N GLY A 192 14.40 4.42 -24.90
CA GLY A 192 13.99 5.75 -25.38
C GLY A 192 12.57 6.15 -24.93
N THR A 193 12.05 5.55 -23.85
CA THR A 193 10.70 5.80 -23.35
C THR A 193 10.62 5.58 -21.84
N LEU A 194 9.70 6.26 -21.16
CA LEU A 194 9.36 6.06 -19.75
C LEU A 194 7.89 5.64 -19.55
N ASN A 195 7.13 5.52 -20.63
CA ASN A 195 5.77 5.00 -20.56
C ASN A 195 5.79 3.47 -20.42
N PHE A 196 5.10 2.91 -19.43
CA PHE A 196 5.15 1.46 -19.16
C PHE A 196 4.63 0.59 -20.29
N ALA A 197 3.63 1.04 -21.02
CA ALA A 197 3.11 0.29 -22.16
C ALA A 197 4.08 0.30 -23.34
N ASP A 198 4.65 1.46 -23.67
CA ASP A 198 5.66 1.59 -24.73
C ASP A 198 6.96 0.83 -24.36
N MET A 199 7.37 0.84 -23.07
CA MET A 199 8.44 -0.04 -22.57
C MET A 199 8.15 -1.51 -22.87
N SER A 200 6.92 -1.94 -22.62
CA SER A 200 6.50 -3.33 -22.85
C SER A 200 6.57 -3.73 -24.33
N LEU A 201 6.19 -2.82 -25.25
CA LEU A 201 6.33 -3.02 -26.70
C LEU A 201 7.79 -3.13 -27.11
N LYS A 202 8.61 -2.16 -26.69
CA LYS A 202 10.04 -2.10 -27.04
C LYS A 202 10.83 -3.27 -26.45
N LEU A 203 10.43 -3.73 -25.26
CA LEU A 203 11.01 -4.90 -24.62
C LEU A 203 10.81 -6.17 -25.49
N ARG A 204 9.61 -6.35 -26.07
CA ARG A 204 9.31 -7.49 -26.94
C ARG A 204 10.03 -7.42 -28.28
N ALA A 205 10.27 -6.22 -28.78
CA ALA A 205 11.04 -5.98 -30.00
C ALA A 205 12.57 -6.02 -29.80
N ALA A 206 13.04 -6.13 -28.55
CA ALA A 206 14.46 -6.12 -28.24
C ALA A 206 15.16 -7.37 -28.80
N ASN A 207 16.26 -7.15 -29.54
CA ASN A 207 17.03 -8.21 -30.21
C ASN A 207 18.56 -8.03 -30.06
N SER A 208 19.01 -7.18 -29.16
CA SER A 208 20.44 -6.88 -28.93
C SER A 208 20.89 -7.24 -27.53
N GLU A 209 22.13 -7.66 -27.41
CA GLU A 209 22.76 -7.94 -26.10
C GLU A 209 22.74 -6.69 -25.20
N TYR A 210 22.94 -5.50 -25.77
CA TYR A 210 22.84 -4.23 -25.06
C TYR A 210 21.47 -4.07 -24.38
N ALA A 211 20.38 -4.36 -25.09
CA ALA A 211 19.03 -4.28 -24.54
C ALA A 211 18.80 -5.32 -23.42
N TYR A 212 19.37 -6.52 -23.55
CA TYR A 212 19.23 -7.58 -22.55
C TYR A 212 19.96 -7.24 -21.25
N ILE A 213 21.21 -6.79 -21.33
CA ILE A 213 22.01 -6.34 -20.18
C ILE A 213 21.34 -5.11 -19.55
N GLY A 214 20.94 -4.13 -20.38
CA GLY A 214 20.27 -2.93 -19.91
C GLY A 214 18.98 -3.23 -19.14
N TYR A 215 18.14 -4.13 -19.65
CA TYR A 215 16.94 -4.58 -18.94
C TYR A 215 17.27 -5.26 -17.61
N GLY A 216 18.30 -6.09 -17.55
CA GLY A 216 18.75 -6.71 -16.31
C GLY A 216 19.11 -5.68 -15.24
N LEU A 217 19.87 -4.65 -15.61
CA LEU A 217 20.24 -3.56 -14.70
C LEU A 217 19.02 -2.74 -14.25
N ILE A 218 18.10 -2.43 -15.17
CA ILE A 218 16.84 -1.74 -14.87
C ILE A 218 16.04 -2.53 -13.83
N MET A 219 15.84 -3.81 -14.05
CA MET A 219 15.02 -4.65 -13.19
C MET A 219 15.63 -4.83 -11.78
N VAL A 220 16.95 -5.01 -11.69
CA VAL A 220 17.65 -5.14 -10.39
C VAL A 220 17.58 -3.83 -9.60
N THR A 221 17.87 -2.69 -10.24
CA THR A 221 17.86 -1.39 -9.55
C THR A 221 16.44 -0.97 -9.14
N ALA A 222 15.44 -1.20 -9.98
CA ALA A 222 14.03 -0.97 -9.66
C ALA A 222 13.55 -1.90 -8.52
N PHE A 223 13.91 -3.17 -8.55
CA PHE A 223 13.58 -4.13 -7.48
C PHE A 223 14.10 -3.67 -6.11
N TRP A 224 15.38 -3.28 -6.03
CA TRP A 224 15.95 -2.78 -4.79
C TRP A 224 15.29 -1.49 -4.31
N ALA A 225 14.96 -0.58 -5.22
CA ALA A 225 14.21 0.62 -4.91
C ALA A 225 12.84 0.30 -4.27
N PHE A 226 12.08 -0.62 -4.88
CA PHE A 226 10.76 -1.02 -4.37
C PHE A 226 10.86 -1.81 -3.07
N SER A 227 11.90 -2.63 -2.88
CA SER A 227 12.16 -3.34 -1.62
C SER A 227 12.43 -2.38 -0.46
N ILE A 228 13.16 -1.28 -0.71
CA ILE A 228 13.39 -0.20 0.26
C ILE A 228 12.08 0.51 0.61
N LYS A 229 11.29 0.88 -0.40
CA LYS A 229 10.00 1.57 -0.17
C LYS A 229 9.00 0.71 0.60
N SER A 230 8.99 -0.59 0.36
CA SER A 230 8.14 -1.54 1.09
C SER A 230 8.71 -1.92 2.46
N GLY A 231 10.00 -1.70 2.72
CA GLY A 231 10.62 -2.09 3.99
C GLY A 231 10.69 -3.60 4.18
N VAL A 232 10.98 -4.37 3.12
CA VAL A 232 11.25 -5.81 3.20
C VAL A 232 12.74 -6.07 3.44
N PHE A 233 13.07 -7.25 3.95
CA PHE A 233 14.45 -7.65 4.21
C PHE A 233 15.29 -7.60 2.90
N PRO A 234 16.54 -7.11 2.97
CA PRO A 234 17.27 -6.62 4.15
C PRO A 234 16.97 -5.15 4.50
N ASN A 235 16.16 -4.42 3.73
CA ASN A 235 15.96 -2.98 3.80
C ASN A 235 14.88 -2.55 4.83
N HIS A 236 14.50 -3.42 5.75
CA HIS A 236 13.37 -3.23 6.68
C HIS A 236 13.66 -2.37 7.91
N PHE A 237 14.91 -2.10 8.23
CA PHE A 237 15.36 -1.57 9.55
C PHE A 237 14.87 -0.16 9.89
N TRP A 238 14.42 0.62 8.91
CA TRP A 238 13.83 1.94 9.15
C TRP A 238 12.40 1.86 9.71
N LEU A 239 11.66 0.82 9.33
CA LEU A 239 10.22 0.70 9.57
C LEU A 239 9.87 0.51 11.06
N PRO A 240 10.55 -0.36 11.85
CA PRO A 240 10.29 -0.51 13.28
C PRO A 240 10.60 0.72 14.12
N ASP A 241 11.42 1.67 13.62
CA ASP A 241 11.74 2.92 14.29
C ASP A 241 10.79 4.05 13.88
N ALA A 242 10.40 4.12 12.61
CA ALA A 242 9.48 5.14 12.08
C ALA A 242 8.08 5.06 12.72
N HIS A 243 7.53 3.85 12.91
CA HIS A 243 6.18 3.69 13.45
C HIS A 243 6.00 4.17 14.89
N PRO A 244 6.89 3.85 15.86
CA PRO A 244 6.79 4.39 17.20
C PRO A 244 6.95 5.92 17.27
N ALA A 245 7.76 6.49 16.40
CA ALA A 245 8.06 7.91 16.35
C ALA A 245 6.88 8.75 15.83
N ALA A 246 6.21 8.27 14.78
CA ALA A 246 5.09 8.95 14.14
C ALA A 246 3.84 9.07 15.04
N PRO A 247 2.96 10.08 14.82
CA PRO A 247 1.58 10.04 15.33
C PRO A 247 0.88 8.75 14.91
N THR A 248 0.05 8.17 15.78
CA THR A 248 -0.55 6.86 15.47
C THR A 248 -1.42 6.83 14.20
N PRO A 249 -2.21 7.87 13.85
CA PRO A 249 -2.90 7.89 12.55
C PRO A 249 -1.94 7.80 11.37
N ILE A 250 -0.75 8.38 11.49
CA ILE A 250 0.30 8.28 10.45
C ILE A 250 0.91 6.89 10.42
N SER A 251 1.12 6.25 11.58
CA SER A 251 1.56 4.85 11.62
C SER A 251 0.58 3.93 10.87
N ALA A 252 -0.72 4.21 10.95
CA ALA A 252 -1.75 3.48 10.21
C ALA A 252 -1.57 3.62 8.68
N LEU A 253 -1.31 4.85 8.19
CA LEU A 253 -1.06 5.11 6.77
C LEU A 253 0.28 4.55 6.29
N LEU A 254 1.35 4.71 7.08
CA LEU A 254 2.66 4.15 6.75
C LEU A 254 2.58 2.64 6.53
N SER A 255 1.92 1.92 7.46
CA SER A 255 1.79 0.47 7.41
C SER A 255 0.78 -0.03 6.38
N GLY A 256 -0.36 0.63 6.25
CA GLY A 256 -1.45 0.17 5.37
C GLY A 256 -1.31 0.62 3.92
N LEU A 257 -0.68 1.77 3.66
CA LEU A 257 -0.68 2.38 2.33
C LEU A 257 0.72 2.71 1.80
N VAL A 258 1.55 3.41 2.58
CA VAL A 258 2.85 3.91 2.08
C VAL A 258 3.77 2.77 1.65
N VAL A 259 3.86 1.70 2.45
CA VAL A 259 4.70 0.54 2.12
C VAL A 259 4.20 -0.22 0.89
N ASN A 260 2.90 -0.10 0.56
CA ASN A 260 2.33 -0.70 -0.64
C ASN A 260 2.75 0.03 -1.93
N THR A 261 3.30 1.24 -1.85
CA THR A 261 3.81 1.94 -3.04
C THR A 261 4.94 1.17 -3.73
N GLY A 262 5.78 0.46 -2.97
CA GLY A 262 6.78 -0.44 -3.53
C GLY A 262 6.15 -1.70 -4.16
N ILE A 263 5.05 -2.22 -3.59
CA ILE A 263 4.28 -3.32 -4.20
C ILE A 263 3.69 -2.91 -5.55
N ILE A 264 3.13 -1.69 -5.63
CA ILE A 264 2.58 -1.17 -6.90
C ILE A 264 3.69 -1.00 -7.94
N GLY A 265 4.87 -0.51 -7.55
CA GLY A 265 6.03 -0.45 -8.43
C GLY A 265 6.43 -1.83 -8.96
N LEU A 266 6.55 -2.82 -8.08
CA LEU A 266 6.86 -4.19 -8.47
C LEU A 266 5.79 -4.80 -9.38
N TYR A 267 4.51 -4.54 -9.10
CA TYR A 267 3.38 -4.91 -9.96
C TYR A 267 3.53 -4.32 -11.37
N ARG A 268 3.82 -3.00 -11.50
CA ARG A 268 4.01 -2.36 -12.80
C ARG A 268 5.13 -3.02 -13.61
N PHE A 269 6.24 -3.35 -12.97
CA PHE A 269 7.39 -3.97 -13.66
C PHE A 269 7.15 -5.44 -14.00
N LEU A 270 6.59 -6.26 -13.12
CA LEU A 270 6.41 -7.70 -13.35
C LEU A 270 5.16 -8.04 -14.17
N TYR A 271 4.05 -7.29 -13.97
CA TYR A 271 2.76 -7.64 -14.56
C TYR A 271 2.32 -6.71 -15.70
N VAL A 272 2.90 -5.52 -15.84
CA VAL A 272 2.58 -4.62 -16.96
C VAL A 272 3.72 -4.61 -17.98
N VAL A 273 4.95 -4.31 -17.56
CA VAL A 273 6.10 -4.20 -18.47
C VAL A 273 6.57 -5.57 -18.95
N SER A 274 6.76 -6.51 -18.03
CA SER A 274 7.43 -7.79 -18.28
C SER A 274 6.47 -8.97 -18.41
N TRP A 275 5.16 -8.74 -18.52
CA TRP A 275 4.22 -9.84 -18.66
C TRP A 275 4.41 -10.55 -19.99
N SER A 276 4.46 -11.88 -19.96
CA SER A 276 4.67 -12.73 -21.14
C SER A 276 3.47 -13.64 -21.33
N THR A 277 2.97 -13.75 -22.55
CA THR A 277 1.89 -14.66 -22.94
C THR A 277 2.34 -15.52 -24.12
N PRO A 278 1.71 -16.69 -24.37
CA PRO A 278 2.01 -17.48 -25.57
C PRO A 278 1.83 -16.70 -26.90
N GLN A 279 0.91 -15.71 -26.90
CA GLN A 279 0.63 -14.87 -28.08
C GLN A 279 1.64 -13.72 -28.23
N SER A 280 2.29 -13.33 -27.14
CA SER A 280 3.28 -12.24 -27.09
C SER A 280 4.40 -12.58 -26.09
N PRO A 281 5.29 -13.54 -26.45
CA PRO A 281 6.36 -13.97 -25.56
C PRO A 281 7.45 -12.89 -25.46
N LEU A 282 8.13 -12.87 -24.31
CA LEU A 282 9.39 -12.14 -24.20
C LEU A 282 10.52 -12.96 -24.84
N PRO A 283 11.55 -12.32 -25.41
CA PRO A 283 12.80 -13.00 -25.75
C PRO A 283 13.38 -13.80 -24.56
N ALA A 284 13.92 -14.97 -24.82
CA ALA A 284 14.40 -15.89 -23.76
C ALA A 284 15.37 -15.25 -22.75
N PRO A 285 16.33 -14.38 -23.14
CA PRO A 285 17.19 -13.71 -22.16
C PRO A 285 16.42 -12.77 -21.22
N LEU A 286 15.37 -12.11 -21.70
CA LEU A 286 14.53 -11.20 -20.92
C LEU A 286 13.60 -11.97 -19.97
N GLU A 287 13.08 -13.12 -20.40
CA GLU A 287 12.31 -14.03 -19.54
C GLU A 287 13.16 -14.57 -18.39
N ALA A 288 14.45 -14.88 -18.65
CA ALA A 288 15.40 -15.29 -17.62
C ALA A 288 15.63 -14.18 -16.58
N VAL A 289 15.77 -12.92 -17.00
CA VAL A 289 15.87 -11.76 -16.09
C VAL A 289 14.59 -11.63 -15.24
N LYS A 290 13.42 -11.68 -15.85
CA LYS A 290 12.12 -11.62 -15.16
C LYS A 290 12.03 -12.74 -14.11
N SER A 291 12.37 -13.97 -14.47
CA SER A 291 12.36 -15.12 -13.57
C SER A 291 13.32 -14.93 -12.39
N PHE A 292 14.50 -14.35 -12.62
CA PHE A 292 15.45 -14.02 -11.57
C PHE A 292 14.88 -12.99 -10.59
N ILE A 293 14.24 -11.92 -11.08
CA ILE A 293 13.60 -10.91 -10.22
C ILE A 293 12.41 -11.51 -9.45
N SER A 294 11.63 -12.37 -10.08
CA SER A 294 10.56 -13.15 -9.42
C SER A 294 11.12 -13.97 -8.25
N LEU A 295 12.22 -14.67 -8.47
CA LEU A 295 12.89 -15.46 -7.42
C LEU A 295 13.44 -14.57 -6.30
N LEU A 296 14.02 -13.39 -6.63
CA LEU A 296 14.45 -12.42 -5.63
C LEU A 296 13.26 -11.89 -4.80
N ALA A 297 12.12 -11.60 -5.42
CA ALA A 297 10.92 -11.15 -4.72
C ALA A 297 10.39 -12.24 -3.77
N ILE A 298 10.33 -13.48 -4.22
CA ILE A 298 9.92 -14.62 -3.39
C ILE A 298 10.91 -14.83 -2.24
N GLY A 299 12.22 -14.83 -2.51
CA GLY A 299 13.26 -15.07 -1.50
C GLY A 299 13.31 -13.99 -0.42
N THR A 300 13.36 -12.71 -0.83
CA THR A 300 13.31 -11.57 0.12
C THR A 300 11.99 -11.52 0.87
N GLY A 301 10.89 -11.86 0.21
CA GLY A 301 9.56 -11.99 0.81
C GLY A 301 9.52 -13.08 1.89
N ALA A 302 10.03 -14.27 1.59
CA ALA A 302 10.08 -15.40 2.51
C ALA A 302 10.91 -15.10 3.77
N VAL A 303 12.10 -14.52 3.58
CA VAL A 303 12.95 -14.06 4.69
C VAL A 303 12.25 -13.01 5.53
N SER A 304 11.58 -12.02 4.89
CA SER A 304 10.82 -10.97 5.58
C SER A 304 9.65 -11.55 6.38
N ALA A 305 8.93 -12.51 5.81
CA ALA A 305 7.80 -13.16 6.47
C ALA A 305 8.25 -13.91 7.73
N PHE A 306 9.32 -14.69 7.64
CA PHE A 306 9.83 -15.48 8.75
C PHE A 306 10.44 -14.61 9.86
N PHE A 307 11.42 -13.76 9.53
CA PHE A 307 12.07 -12.89 10.52
C PHE A 307 11.14 -11.82 11.08
N GLY A 308 10.23 -11.27 10.26
CA GLY A 308 9.21 -10.33 10.73
C GLY A 308 8.33 -10.95 11.80
N GLY A 309 7.89 -12.20 11.61
CA GLY A 309 7.14 -12.97 12.60
C GLY A 309 7.91 -13.24 13.90
N LEU A 310 9.16 -13.67 13.79
CA LEU A 310 10.04 -13.92 14.95
C LEU A 310 10.30 -12.64 15.76
N LEU A 311 10.67 -11.54 15.06
CA LEU A 311 10.98 -10.27 15.72
C LEU A 311 9.73 -9.60 16.31
N MET A 312 8.55 -9.87 15.76
CA MET A 312 7.27 -9.44 16.33
C MET A 312 7.04 -10.04 17.72
N PHE A 313 7.39 -11.30 17.92
CA PHE A 313 7.15 -12.04 19.18
C PHE A 313 7.89 -11.43 20.38
N VAL A 314 9.11 -10.93 20.18
CA VAL A 314 9.95 -10.38 21.25
C VAL A 314 9.67 -8.92 21.60
N GLN A 315 8.74 -8.24 20.88
CA GLN A 315 8.46 -6.82 21.11
C GLN A 315 7.51 -6.61 22.31
N ASN A 316 7.84 -5.62 23.14
CA ASN A 316 6.99 -5.11 24.21
C ASN A 316 6.41 -3.70 23.93
N ASP A 317 6.87 -3.03 22.89
CA ASP A 317 6.23 -1.81 22.38
C ASP A 317 5.16 -2.20 21.34
N ILE A 318 3.89 -1.86 21.61
CA ILE A 318 2.77 -2.25 20.74
C ILE A 318 2.94 -1.74 19.29
N LYS A 319 3.49 -0.54 19.09
CA LYS A 319 3.73 -0.03 17.74
C LYS A 319 4.87 -0.76 17.02
N ARG A 320 5.94 -1.13 17.73
CA ARG A 320 7.03 -1.94 17.16
C ARG A 320 6.55 -3.35 16.83
N LEU A 321 5.73 -3.94 17.69
CA LEU A 321 5.10 -5.24 17.44
C LEU A 321 4.29 -5.19 16.13
N ILE A 322 3.42 -4.18 15.95
CA ILE A 322 2.62 -4.02 14.74
C ILE A 322 3.54 -3.69 13.52
N ALA A 323 4.64 -2.97 13.71
CA ALA A 323 5.61 -2.69 12.65
C ALA A 323 6.30 -3.97 12.14
N TYR A 324 6.76 -4.85 13.01
CA TYR A 324 7.32 -6.15 12.60
C TYR A 324 6.27 -7.05 11.94
N SER A 325 5.02 -6.99 12.42
CA SER A 325 3.94 -7.66 11.71
C SER A 325 3.68 -7.08 10.31
N THR A 326 4.01 -5.80 10.07
CA THR A 326 3.97 -5.22 8.72
C THR A 326 5.04 -5.83 7.84
N ILE A 327 6.28 -5.95 8.31
CA ILE A 327 7.38 -6.60 7.59
C ILE A 327 7.01 -8.05 7.22
N MET A 328 6.42 -8.80 8.15
CA MET A 328 5.94 -10.17 7.91
C MET A 328 4.91 -10.22 6.77
N ASN A 329 3.87 -9.38 6.83
CA ASN A 329 2.81 -9.39 5.82
C ASN A 329 3.28 -8.84 4.46
N LEU A 330 4.19 -7.86 4.44
CA LEU A 330 4.84 -7.40 3.21
C LEU A 330 5.69 -8.51 2.58
N GLY A 331 6.32 -9.36 3.41
CA GLY A 331 6.96 -10.58 2.93
C GLY A 331 5.99 -11.46 2.15
N PHE A 332 4.79 -11.69 2.65
CA PHE A 332 3.75 -12.44 1.95
C PHE A 332 3.32 -11.76 0.64
N LEU A 333 3.18 -10.43 0.64
CA LEU A 333 2.85 -9.67 -0.57
C LEU A 333 3.96 -9.72 -1.62
N PHE A 334 5.25 -9.70 -1.21
CA PHE A 334 6.38 -9.87 -2.13
C PHE A 334 6.43 -11.29 -2.71
N MET A 335 6.11 -12.32 -1.92
CA MET A 335 5.98 -13.69 -2.43
C MET A 335 4.86 -13.78 -3.48
N ALA A 336 3.67 -13.19 -3.21
CA ALA A 336 2.56 -13.15 -4.15
C ALA A 336 2.93 -12.44 -5.47
N ALA A 337 3.55 -11.26 -5.37
CA ALA A 337 4.00 -10.50 -6.54
C ALA A 337 5.08 -11.27 -7.33
N GLY A 338 5.99 -11.93 -6.63
CA GLY A 338 7.09 -12.71 -7.22
C GLY A 338 6.65 -13.99 -7.92
N CYS A 339 5.49 -14.58 -7.59
CA CYS A 339 4.96 -15.71 -8.36
C CYS A 339 4.79 -15.37 -9.85
N ALA A 340 4.53 -14.10 -10.18
CA ALA A 340 4.37 -13.61 -11.55
C ALA A 340 3.40 -14.47 -12.39
N THR A 341 2.33 -14.98 -11.76
CA THR A 341 1.24 -15.78 -12.35
C THR A 341 -0.12 -15.09 -12.15
N GLN A 342 -1.15 -15.55 -12.84
CA GLN A 342 -2.51 -15.05 -12.61
C GLN A 342 -3.00 -15.35 -11.18
N HIS A 343 -2.72 -16.53 -10.64
CA HIS A 343 -3.02 -16.88 -9.24
C HIS A 343 -2.26 -16.00 -8.26
N GLY A 344 -0.97 -15.74 -8.52
CA GLY A 344 -0.16 -14.79 -7.75
C GLY A 344 -0.74 -13.37 -7.75
N LEU A 345 -1.22 -12.88 -8.89
CA LEU A 345 -1.86 -11.57 -9.00
C LEU A 345 -3.21 -11.51 -8.28
N SER A 346 -4.03 -12.56 -8.38
CA SER A 346 -5.30 -12.67 -7.64
C SER A 346 -5.07 -12.64 -6.12
N ALA A 347 -4.09 -13.41 -5.65
CA ALA A 347 -3.68 -13.42 -4.25
C ALA A 347 -3.14 -12.04 -3.82
N LEU A 348 -2.30 -11.40 -4.64
CA LEU A 348 -1.74 -10.08 -4.40
C LEU A 348 -2.84 -9.03 -4.23
N LEU A 349 -3.81 -8.97 -5.17
CA LEU A 349 -4.92 -8.03 -5.13
C LEU A 349 -5.71 -8.14 -3.83
N PHE A 350 -6.20 -9.34 -3.54
CA PHE A 350 -7.03 -9.53 -2.36
C PHE A 350 -6.25 -9.28 -1.07
N TYR A 351 -4.99 -9.72 -1.01
CA TYR A 351 -4.17 -9.53 0.18
C TYR A 351 -3.76 -8.07 0.41
N VAL A 352 -3.44 -7.29 -0.64
CA VAL A 352 -3.15 -5.84 -0.49
C VAL A 352 -4.35 -5.12 0.10
N VAL A 353 -5.57 -5.40 -0.38
CA VAL A 353 -6.81 -4.80 0.15
C VAL A 353 -7.00 -5.15 1.63
N VAL A 354 -6.96 -6.43 1.96
CA VAL A 354 -7.15 -6.92 3.33
C VAL A 354 -6.08 -6.37 4.27
N HIS A 355 -4.81 -6.42 3.86
CA HIS A 355 -3.67 -5.89 4.60
C HIS A 355 -3.82 -4.41 4.89
N SER A 356 -4.16 -3.60 3.88
CA SER A 356 -4.30 -2.14 4.00
C SER A 356 -5.33 -1.76 5.06
N ILE A 357 -6.52 -2.35 5.01
CA ILE A 357 -7.59 -2.06 5.97
C ILE A 357 -7.23 -2.58 7.35
N ALA A 358 -6.79 -3.84 7.45
CA ALA A 358 -6.48 -4.46 8.74
C ALA A 358 -5.34 -3.75 9.47
N LYS A 359 -4.29 -3.31 8.76
CA LYS A 359 -3.18 -2.54 9.35
C LYS A 359 -3.62 -1.17 9.83
N ALA A 360 -4.43 -0.47 9.03
CA ALA A 360 -4.98 0.81 9.45
C ALA A 360 -5.79 0.67 10.74
N VAL A 361 -6.72 -0.29 10.79
CA VAL A 361 -7.55 -0.56 11.97
C VAL A 361 -6.70 -0.94 13.19
N LEU A 362 -5.69 -1.80 13.00
CA LEU A 362 -4.83 -2.27 14.09
C LEU A 362 -4.03 -1.13 14.72
N PHE A 363 -3.44 -0.24 13.91
CA PHE A 363 -2.75 0.93 14.44
C PHE A 363 -3.71 1.95 15.08
N LEU A 364 -4.84 2.26 14.44
CA LEU A 364 -5.80 3.20 14.98
C LEU A 364 -6.38 2.73 16.33
N SER A 365 -6.69 1.44 16.47
CA SER A 365 -7.14 0.87 17.75
C SER A 365 -6.05 0.90 18.81
N ALA A 366 -4.81 0.55 18.47
CA ALA A 366 -3.66 0.69 19.36
C ALA A 366 -3.48 2.15 19.83
N GLY A 367 -3.73 3.13 18.94
CA GLY A 367 -3.69 4.56 19.26
C GLY A 367 -4.63 4.98 20.38
N VAL A 368 -5.82 4.39 20.47
CA VAL A 368 -6.76 4.64 21.57
C VAL A 368 -6.15 4.19 22.91
N PHE A 369 -5.60 2.99 22.96
CA PHE A 369 -4.99 2.44 24.19
C PHE A 369 -3.74 3.22 24.59
N ILE A 370 -2.88 3.58 23.63
CA ILE A 370 -1.70 4.41 23.88
C ILE A 370 -2.09 5.77 24.47
N LYS A 371 -3.10 6.43 23.89
CA LYS A 371 -3.59 7.73 24.38
C LYS A 371 -4.23 7.61 25.77
N ALA A 372 -4.93 6.51 26.04
CA ALA A 372 -5.59 6.24 27.32
C ALA A 372 -4.59 5.98 28.45
N ALA A 373 -3.52 5.25 28.18
CA ALA A 373 -2.54 4.84 29.19
C ALA A 373 -1.29 5.74 29.23
N GLY A 374 -1.09 6.61 28.24
CA GLY A 374 0.10 7.46 28.13
C GLY A 374 1.40 6.67 27.84
N THR A 375 1.30 5.41 27.43
CA THR A 375 2.46 4.53 27.20
C THR A 375 2.23 3.59 26.03
N ARG A 376 3.33 3.10 25.41
CA ARG A 376 3.32 2.08 24.34
C ARG A 376 3.67 0.68 24.84
N ASN A 377 4.07 0.55 26.13
CA ASN A 377 4.46 -0.72 26.70
C ASN A 377 3.24 -1.66 26.81
N LEU A 378 3.30 -2.82 26.14
CA LEU A 378 2.19 -3.77 26.00
C LEU A 378 1.70 -4.28 27.37
N ASP A 379 2.60 -4.54 28.30
CA ASP A 379 2.25 -5.04 29.64
C ASP A 379 1.44 -4.01 30.44
N ARG A 380 1.74 -2.70 30.25
CA ARG A 380 0.98 -1.60 30.86
C ARG A 380 -0.35 -1.32 30.18
N LEU A 381 -0.56 -1.82 28.97
CA LEU A 381 -1.83 -1.74 28.24
C LEU A 381 -2.76 -2.91 28.56
N SER A 382 -2.32 -3.85 29.38
CA SER A 382 -3.07 -5.06 29.78
C SER A 382 -4.46 -4.71 30.32
N GLY A 383 -5.49 -5.45 29.86
CA GLY A 383 -6.86 -5.36 30.35
C GLY A 383 -7.61 -4.05 30.02
N LEU A 384 -7.10 -3.22 29.09
CA LEU A 384 -7.78 -1.97 28.69
C LEU A 384 -8.92 -2.18 27.70
N GLY A 385 -8.97 -3.32 27.00
CA GLY A 385 -9.98 -3.61 25.98
C GLY A 385 -11.43 -3.43 26.48
N PRO A 386 -11.85 -4.02 27.60
CA PRO A 386 -13.22 -3.87 28.13
C PRO A 386 -13.60 -2.42 28.46
N ARG A 387 -12.63 -1.56 28.77
CA ARG A 387 -12.89 -0.12 29.04
C ARG A 387 -13.08 0.71 27.79
N TYR A 388 -12.56 0.25 26.66
CA TYR A 388 -12.70 0.86 25.32
C TYR A 388 -13.20 -0.18 24.32
N PRO A 389 -14.46 -0.64 24.46
CA PRO A 389 -14.96 -1.84 23.78
C PRO A 389 -14.88 -1.75 22.25
N VAL A 390 -15.12 -0.56 21.67
CA VAL A 390 -15.00 -0.34 20.23
C VAL A 390 -13.55 -0.52 19.75
N ALA A 391 -12.58 0.03 20.48
CA ALA A 391 -11.17 -0.13 20.14
C ALA A 391 -10.69 -1.57 20.38
N GLY A 392 -11.17 -2.21 21.45
CA GLY A 392 -10.90 -3.62 21.73
C GLY A 392 -11.43 -4.55 20.64
N PHE A 393 -12.68 -4.35 20.24
CA PHE A 393 -13.29 -5.09 19.13
C PHE A 393 -12.52 -4.89 17.82
N ALA A 394 -12.21 -3.64 17.46
CA ALA A 394 -11.46 -3.31 16.26
C ALA A 394 -10.05 -3.92 16.25
N LEU A 395 -9.36 -3.89 17.39
CA LEU A 395 -8.05 -4.54 17.55
C LEU A 395 -8.17 -6.05 17.35
N ALA A 396 -9.17 -6.70 17.94
CA ALA A 396 -9.38 -8.13 17.80
C ALA A 396 -9.67 -8.51 16.33
N VAL A 397 -10.64 -7.86 15.70
CA VAL A 397 -11.00 -8.13 14.30
C VAL A 397 -9.77 -7.97 13.38
N SER A 398 -9.03 -6.87 13.52
CA SER A 398 -7.87 -6.62 12.66
C SER A 398 -6.69 -7.56 12.94
N ALA A 399 -6.40 -7.86 14.20
CA ALA A 399 -5.33 -8.79 14.57
C ALA A 399 -5.65 -10.23 14.10
N LEU A 400 -6.89 -10.70 14.33
CA LEU A 400 -7.34 -12.02 13.89
C LEU A 400 -7.42 -12.13 12.35
N THR A 401 -7.78 -11.04 11.65
CA THR A 401 -7.68 -10.95 10.20
C THR A 401 -6.25 -11.18 9.73
N LEU A 402 -5.27 -10.45 10.28
CA LEU A 402 -3.86 -10.57 9.91
C LEU A 402 -3.24 -11.92 10.34
N ALA A 403 -3.75 -12.49 11.43
CA ALA A 403 -3.41 -13.85 11.84
C ALA A 403 -3.90 -14.91 10.82
N GLY A 404 -4.95 -14.61 10.09
CA GLY A 404 -5.54 -15.52 9.10
C GLY A 404 -6.52 -16.51 9.72
N LEU A 405 -7.39 -16.04 10.62
CA LEU A 405 -8.41 -16.87 11.24
C LEU A 405 -9.76 -16.73 10.54
N PRO A 406 -10.44 -17.86 10.20
CA PRO A 406 -11.79 -17.82 9.65
C PRO A 406 -12.79 -17.29 10.69
N PRO A 407 -13.86 -16.62 10.30
CA PRO A 407 -14.31 -16.31 8.93
C PRO A 407 -13.76 -14.99 8.36
N LEU A 408 -12.69 -14.45 8.91
CA LEU A 408 -12.15 -13.14 8.55
C LEU A 408 -11.37 -13.18 7.22
N PRO A 409 -11.30 -12.06 6.47
CA PRO A 409 -10.83 -12.05 5.08
C PRO A 409 -9.33 -12.40 4.95
N GLY A 410 -8.54 -12.23 5.99
CA GLY A 410 -7.12 -12.62 6.00
C GLY A 410 -6.89 -14.12 5.85
N PHE A 411 -7.83 -14.96 6.30
CA PHE A 411 -7.79 -16.40 6.08
C PHE A 411 -7.84 -16.72 4.58
N PHE A 412 -8.81 -16.15 3.88
CA PHE A 412 -8.99 -16.37 2.46
C PHE A 412 -7.84 -15.78 1.62
N ALA A 413 -7.34 -14.61 2.00
CA ALA A 413 -6.17 -14.01 1.35
C ALA A 413 -4.93 -14.92 1.47
N LYS A 414 -4.74 -15.58 2.61
CA LYS A 414 -3.65 -16.53 2.79
C LYS A 414 -3.88 -17.83 2.00
N ILE A 415 -5.11 -18.33 1.91
CA ILE A 415 -5.42 -19.50 1.09
C ILE A 415 -5.06 -19.25 -0.37
N LEU A 416 -5.47 -18.13 -0.96
CA LEU A 416 -5.11 -17.76 -2.33
C LEU A 416 -3.60 -17.69 -2.53
N LEU A 417 -2.86 -17.19 -1.55
CA LEU A 417 -1.40 -17.16 -1.62
C LEU A 417 -0.79 -18.55 -1.46
N TYR A 418 -1.34 -19.41 -0.59
CA TYR A 418 -0.87 -20.81 -0.49
C TYR A 418 -1.05 -21.55 -1.81
N GLU A 419 -2.18 -21.36 -2.47
CA GLU A 419 -2.46 -21.93 -3.79
C GLU A 419 -1.41 -21.49 -4.83
N ALA A 420 -1.19 -20.18 -4.95
CA ALA A 420 -0.20 -19.62 -5.87
C ALA A 420 1.23 -20.11 -5.59
N LEU A 421 1.61 -20.22 -4.31
CA LEU A 421 2.95 -20.71 -3.92
C LEU A 421 3.08 -22.23 -4.09
N PHE A 422 2.00 -22.98 -3.84
CA PHE A 422 2.00 -24.44 -4.02
C PHE A 422 2.23 -24.81 -5.49
N GLU A 423 1.60 -24.11 -6.42
CA GLU A 423 1.82 -24.28 -7.86
C GLU A 423 3.26 -23.93 -8.25
N TYR A 424 3.85 -22.90 -7.62
CA TYR A 424 5.23 -22.49 -7.89
C TYR A 424 6.25 -23.45 -7.27
N ASN A 425 6.14 -23.72 -5.97
CA ASN A 425 7.00 -24.65 -5.22
C ASN A 425 6.40 -24.96 -3.83
N ILE A 426 6.16 -26.24 -3.55
CA ILE A 426 5.58 -26.70 -2.28
C ILE A 426 6.39 -26.27 -1.05
N ALA A 427 7.73 -26.19 -1.13
CA ALA A 427 8.55 -25.78 0.00
C ALA A 427 8.29 -24.33 0.41
N LEU A 428 7.96 -23.45 -0.56
CA LEU A 428 7.59 -22.06 -0.28
C LEU A 428 6.22 -21.96 0.39
N ALA A 429 5.26 -22.79 -0.02
CA ALA A 429 3.96 -22.86 0.65
C ALA A 429 4.12 -23.34 2.10
N ILE A 430 4.94 -24.36 2.37
CA ILE A 430 5.25 -24.82 3.74
C ILE A 430 5.92 -23.71 4.55
N LEU A 431 6.91 -23.03 3.98
CA LEU A 431 7.59 -21.90 4.66
C LEU A 431 6.60 -20.80 5.06
N MET A 432 5.66 -20.46 4.16
CA MET A 432 4.62 -19.48 4.46
C MET A 432 3.70 -19.93 5.60
N VAL A 433 3.30 -21.22 5.63
CA VAL A 433 2.50 -21.78 6.74
C VAL A 433 3.25 -21.61 8.07
N VAL A 434 4.55 -21.96 8.09
CA VAL A 434 5.39 -21.82 9.30
C VAL A 434 5.49 -20.35 9.72
N ALA A 435 5.78 -19.42 8.80
CA ALA A 435 5.84 -17.99 9.10
C ALA A 435 4.49 -17.45 9.62
N SER A 436 3.37 -17.90 9.03
CA SER A 436 2.02 -17.55 9.49
C SER A 436 1.73 -18.06 10.92
N ALA A 437 2.16 -19.28 11.24
CA ALA A 437 1.99 -19.86 12.58
C ALA A 437 2.79 -19.09 13.64
N VAL A 438 4.02 -18.68 13.33
CA VAL A 438 4.82 -17.82 14.22
C VAL A 438 4.13 -16.46 14.44
N GLY A 439 3.61 -15.84 13.39
CA GLY A 439 2.87 -14.58 13.48
C GLY A 439 1.58 -14.70 14.29
N LEU A 440 0.86 -15.82 14.16
CA LEU A 440 -0.38 -16.11 14.93
C LEU A 440 -0.15 -16.00 16.43
N ILE A 441 0.93 -16.58 16.94
CA ILE A 441 1.26 -16.55 18.38
C ILE A 441 1.36 -15.10 18.88
N SER A 442 2.01 -14.24 18.11
CA SER A 442 2.20 -12.84 18.46
C SER A 442 0.89 -12.04 18.41
N TYR A 443 0.03 -12.29 17.45
CA TYR A 443 -1.28 -11.67 17.38
C TYR A 443 -2.19 -12.15 18.52
N MET A 444 -2.15 -13.43 18.87
CA MET A 444 -2.90 -13.97 20.01
C MET A 444 -2.41 -13.37 21.33
N ARG A 445 -1.07 -13.21 21.52
CA ARG A 445 -0.51 -12.49 22.68
C ARG A 445 -1.03 -11.06 22.75
N LEU A 446 -1.06 -10.32 21.63
CA LEU A 446 -1.58 -8.95 21.59
C LEU A 446 -3.05 -8.89 21.99
N VAL A 447 -3.89 -9.72 21.40
CA VAL A 447 -5.34 -9.78 21.68
C VAL A 447 -5.59 -10.18 23.13
N TYR A 448 -4.93 -11.25 23.61
CA TYR A 448 -5.05 -11.72 24.98
C TYR A 448 -4.68 -10.63 25.99
N THR A 449 -3.53 -9.99 25.81
CA THR A 449 -3.05 -8.95 26.75
C THR A 449 -4.02 -7.78 26.82
N ILE A 450 -4.50 -7.28 25.69
CA ILE A 450 -5.38 -6.10 25.68
C ILE A 450 -6.81 -6.41 26.17
N LEU A 451 -7.37 -7.57 25.79
CA LEU A 451 -8.78 -7.88 26.06
C LEU A 451 -8.99 -8.68 27.35
N LEU A 452 -8.12 -9.65 27.63
CA LEU A 452 -8.31 -10.63 28.69
C LEU A 452 -7.30 -10.49 29.82
N GLY A 453 -6.29 -9.63 29.67
CA GLY A 453 -5.28 -9.39 30.70
C GLY A 453 -5.84 -8.65 31.93
N VAL A 454 -5.09 -8.69 33.02
CA VAL A 454 -5.45 -7.94 34.24
C VAL A 454 -5.13 -6.45 34.05
N PRO A 455 -6.07 -5.53 34.36
CA PRO A 455 -5.80 -4.10 34.25
C PRO A 455 -4.71 -3.63 35.23
N VAL A 456 -3.61 -3.11 34.68
CA VAL A 456 -2.45 -2.62 35.44
C VAL A 456 -2.47 -1.09 35.58
N THR A 457 -3.04 -0.39 34.59
CA THR A 457 -3.01 1.07 34.49
C THR A 457 -4.42 1.65 34.70
N LYS A 458 -4.54 2.75 35.45
CA LYS A 458 -5.77 3.56 35.48
C LYS A 458 -5.83 4.42 34.21
N PRO A 459 -6.76 4.15 33.27
CA PRO A 459 -6.80 4.89 32.02
C PRO A 459 -7.46 6.25 32.19
N LEU A 460 -7.03 7.21 31.36
CA LEU A 460 -7.67 8.51 31.24
C LEU A 460 -9.03 8.38 30.53
N PRO A 461 -10.07 9.10 30.97
CA PRO A 461 -11.33 9.15 30.25
C PRO A 461 -11.14 9.84 28.90
N LEU A 462 -11.42 9.13 27.79
CA LEU A 462 -11.26 9.65 26.45
C LEU A 462 -12.63 9.88 25.78
N GLN A 463 -12.83 11.10 25.28
CA GLN A 463 -13.97 11.44 24.41
C GLN A 463 -13.51 11.41 22.95
N MET A 464 -13.50 10.24 22.32
CA MET A 464 -13.04 10.02 20.96
C MET A 464 -14.19 9.51 20.05
N ARG A 465 -15.33 10.27 19.98
CA ARG A 465 -16.53 9.83 19.23
C ARG A 465 -16.23 9.53 17.76
N LEU A 466 -15.55 10.43 17.07
CA LEU A 466 -15.21 10.29 15.65
C LEU A 466 -14.20 9.16 15.41
N ALA A 467 -13.22 8.98 16.31
CA ALA A 467 -12.30 7.84 16.24
C ALA A 467 -13.04 6.51 16.40
N LYS A 468 -14.04 6.43 17.27
CA LYS A 468 -14.89 5.24 17.41
C LYS A 468 -15.65 4.93 16.11
N ALA A 469 -16.20 5.96 15.45
CA ALA A 469 -16.89 5.79 14.16
C ALA A 469 -15.94 5.25 13.08
N SER A 470 -14.74 5.81 12.93
CA SER A 470 -13.73 5.33 11.97
C SER A 470 -13.37 3.87 12.23
N LEU A 471 -13.15 3.48 13.49
CA LEU A 471 -12.84 2.10 13.86
C LEU A 471 -13.98 1.13 13.56
N LEU A 472 -15.22 1.51 13.86
CA LEU A 472 -16.39 0.68 13.55
C LEU A 472 -16.57 0.47 12.06
N VAL A 473 -16.55 1.55 11.27
CA VAL A 473 -16.68 1.45 9.80
C VAL A 473 -15.62 0.53 9.21
N SER A 474 -14.35 0.74 9.55
CA SER A 474 -13.26 -0.08 9.03
C SER A 474 -13.37 -1.54 9.45
N SER A 475 -13.80 -1.80 10.70
CA SER A 475 -13.98 -3.18 11.19
C SER A 475 -15.15 -3.88 10.50
N LEU A 476 -16.25 -3.17 10.25
CA LEU A 476 -17.40 -3.71 9.52
C LEU A 476 -17.04 -4.03 8.06
N VAL A 477 -16.22 -3.21 7.42
CA VAL A 477 -15.70 -3.51 6.07
C VAL A 477 -14.89 -4.82 6.06
N LEU A 478 -14.01 -5.04 7.05
CA LEU A 478 -13.27 -6.30 7.16
C LEU A 478 -14.20 -7.50 7.35
N ILE A 479 -15.17 -7.38 8.23
CA ILE A 479 -16.15 -8.46 8.46
C ILE A 479 -16.95 -8.73 7.19
N ALA A 480 -17.44 -7.68 6.51
CA ALA A 480 -18.21 -7.81 5.28
C ALA A 480 -17.41 -8.52 4.17
N LEU A 481 -16.12 -8.19 4.00
CA LEU A 481 -15.24 -8.86 3.05
C LEU A 481 -15.08 -10.37 3.39
N GLY A 482 -14.91 -10.70 4.66
CA GLY A 482 -14.82 -12.10 5.09
C GLY A 482 -16.13 -12.87 4.89
N MET A 483 -17.25 -12.25 5.22
CA MET A 483 -18.59 -12.86 5.03
C MET A 483 -18.95 -13.01 3.56
N ALA A 484 -18.61 -12.06 2.69
CA ALA A 484 -18.79 -12.16 1.25
C ALA A 484 -18.01 -13.35 0.67
N PHE A 485 -16.77 -13.53 1.10
CA PHE A 485 -15.97 -14.68 0.69
C PHE A 485 -16.56 -16.01 1.20
N LEU A 486 -17.03 -16.03 2.44
CA LEU A 486 -17.65 -17.22 3.03
C LEU A 486 -18.98 -17.59 2.35
N ALA A 487 -19.80 -16.58 2.01
CA ALA A 487 -21.11 -16.79 1.40
C ALA A 487 -21.03 -17.26 -0.07
N ALA A 488 -20.02 -16.78 -0.81
CA ALA A 488 -19.88 -17.06 -2.24
C ALA A 488 -18.39 -17.24 -2.65
N PRO A 489 -17.68 -18.25 -2.10
CA PRO A 489 -16.23 -18.38 -2.29
C PRO A 489 -15.85 -18.52 -3.76
N MET A 490 -16.56 -19.36 -4.52
CA MET A 490 -16.27 -19.57 -5.94
C MET A 490 -16.50 -18.31 -6.79
N SER A 491 -17.53 -17.53 -6.46
CA SER A 491 -17.81 -16.27 -7.16
C SER A 491 -16.75 -15.22 -6.88
N VAL A 492 -16.30 -15.08 -5.63
CA VAL A 492 -15.21 -14.13 -5.28
C VAL A 492 -13.91 -14.55 -5.94
N VAL A 493 -13.53 -15.84 -5.86
CA VAL A 493 -12.32 -16.36 -6.51
C VAL A 493 -12.39 -16.16 -8.02
N SER A 494 -13.52 -16.49 -8.68
CA SER A 494 -13.66 -16.30 -10.13
C SER A 494 -13.53 -14.82 -10.54
N GLN A 495 -14.09 -13.90 -9.76
CA GLN A 495 -13.92 -12.46 -10.01
C GLN A 495 -12.47 -12.00 -9.84
N LEU A 496 -11.76 -12.49 -8.82
CA LEU A 496 -10.34 -12.17 -8.64
C LEU A 496 -9.49 -12.73 -9.78
N HIS A 497 -9.76 -13.94 -10.24
CA HIS A 497 -9.09 -14.54 -11.40
C HIS A 497 -9.44 -13.80 -12.70
N GLU A 498 -10.68 -13.36 -12.86
CA GLU A 498 -11.08 -12.55 -14.00
C GLU A 498 -10.33 -11.22 -14.03
N VAL A 499 -10.24 -10.51 -12.89
CA VAL A 499 -9.44 -9.29 -12.78
C VAL A 499 -7.96 -9.55 -13.12
N ALA A 500 -7.38 -10.62 -12.59
CA ALA A 500 -6.00 -10.99 -12.87
C ALA A 500 -5.80 -11.36 -14.36
N SER A 501 -6.71 -12.13 -14.93
CA SER A 501 -6.70 -12.50 -16.35
C SER A 501 -6.79 -11.28 -17.25
N GLN A 502 -7.71 -10.35 -16.97
CA GLN A 502 -7.85 -9.14 -17.78
C GLN A 502 -6.63 -8.24 -17.70
N VAL A 503 -6.02 -8.06 -16.53
CA VAL A 503 -4.77 -7.31 -16.40
C VAL A 503 -3.64 -7.96 -17.18
N THR A 504 -3.54 -9.28 -17.18
CA THR A 504 -2.44 -10.03 -17.80
C THR A 504 -2.67 -10.32 -19.27
N THR A 505 -3.89 -10.68 -19.68
CA THR A 505 -4.24 -10.95 -21.07
C THR A 505 -4.49 -9.66 -21.84
N ASN A 506 -5.13 -8.68 -21.21
CA ASN A 506 -5.39 -7.37 -21.78
C ASN A 506 -4.18 -6.43 -21.73
N ALA A 507 -3.08 -6.80 -21.06
CA ALA A 507 -1.82 -6.05 -21.22
C ALA A 507 -1.41 -5.95 -22.70
N TYR A 508 -1.58 -7.03 -23.48
CA TYR A 508 -1.37 -6.98 -24.93
C TYR A 508 -2.41 -6.12 -25.65
N SER A 509 -3.70 -6.28 -25.35
CA SER A 509 -4.79 -5.49 -25.93
C SER A 509 -4.70 -4.01 -25.52
N TYR A 510 -4.29 -3.74 -24.29
CA TYR A 510 -4.00 -2.41 -23.77
C TYR A 510 -2.82 -1.76 -24.51
N ILE A 511 -1.75 -2.50 -24.71
CA ILE A 511 -0.58 -2.07 -25.46
C ILE A 511 -0.99 -1.76 -26.91
N LYS A 512 -1.77 -2.65 -27.53
CA LYS A 512 -2.31 -2.46 -28.89
C LYS A 512 -3.28 -1.26 -28.97
N TYR A 513 -4.15 -1.09 -27.98
CA TYR A 513 -5.05 0.07 -27.85
C TYR A 513 -4.27 1.38 -27.71
N LEU A 514 -3.19 1.41 -26.96
CA LEU A 514 -2.30 2.57 -26.87
C LEU A 514 -1.57 2.83 -28.18
N GLU A 515 -1.07 1.80 -28.85
CA GLU A 515 -0.43 1.89 -30.15
C GLU A 515 -1.39 2.48 -31.20
N GLU A 516 -2.62 1.96 -31.29
CA GLU A 516 -3.66 2.48 -32.18
C GLU A 516 -4.09 3.91 -31.82
N THR A 517 -4.08 4.26 -30.54
CA THR A 517 -4.39 5.62 -30.07
C THR A 517 -3.24 6.59 -30.34
N LEU A 518 -2.00 6.12 -30.31
CA LEU A 518 -0.82 6.88 -30.69
C LEU A 518 -0.76 7.11 -32.19
N LEU A 519 -1.04 6.06 -32.99
CA LEU A 519 -1.08 6.15 -34.47
C LEU A 519 -2.20 7.04 -35.03
N LYS A 520 -3.29 7.24 -34.29
CA LYS A 520 -4.38 8.16 -34.69
C LYS A 520 -4.07 9.64 -34.40
N LEU A 521 -2.94 9.93 -33.75
CA LEU A 521 -2.51 11.29 -33.40
C LEU A 521 -1.30 11.78 -34.21
N THR A 522 -0.75 10.93 -35.10
CA THR A 522 0.17 11.28 -36.20
C THR A 522 -0.60 11.47 -37.48
#